data_1ff5c063ef7c1076e00eebb8ca906b6f
#
_entry.id   1ff5c063ef7c1076e00eebb8ca906b6f
#
_cell.length_a   1.000
_cell.length_b   1.000
_cell.length_c   1.000
_cell.angle_alpha   90.00
_cell.angle_beta   90.00
_cell.angle_gamma   90.00
#
_symmetry.space_group_name_H-M   'P 1'
#
loop_
_entity.id
_entity.type
_entity.pdbx_description
1 polymer ?
#
loop_
_entity_poly.entity_id
_entity_poly.type
_entity_poly.pdbx_seq_one_letter_code
_entity_poly.pdbx_strand_id
1 'polypeptide(L)'
;MSRGLGDVYKRQSLSGAGAAEDTSDYRKAYRFLKDISVLYEDENILLLNKPAGVLTQKAKPEDLSLNEWLIGHLLAADAIKETDLATFHPSVCNRLDRNTSGIVLCGKTLAGSQALSRIIKDRSVRKYYQTVCKGKILQESALEGYLYKDERTNTVQVFPDMAEAPEDASFIKTIYTPSAVAGEYTLLTVELVTGKTHQIRAHLASTGHPLLGDTKYGDSKLNRRMQSEYSLHHQLLHAGRVCFPEEAEGPLAKVSGQTFDAPLPHKFAEILQALNLTPDSAC
;
A
#
# COMPACT_ATOMS: atom_id res chain seq x y z
N MET A 1 -18.83 -9.18 -8.99
CA MET A 1 -18.19 -8.63 -10.22
C MET A 1 -16.99 -7.81 -9.78
N SER A 2 -15.80 -8.32 -10.06
CA SER A 2 -14.54 -7.66 -9.73
C SER A 2 -14.45 -6.36 -10.54
N ARG A 3 -14.64 -5.20 -9.90
CA ARG A 3 -14.21 -3.91 -10.44
C ARG A 3 -12.69 -3.83 -10.28
N GLY A 4 -12.02 -4.62 -11.11
CA GLY A 4 -10.59 -4.57 -11.28
C GLY A 4 -10.21 -3.35 -12.12
N LEU A 5 -8.91 -3.13 -12.24
CA LEU A 5 -8.22 -2.12 -13.05
C LEU A 5 -8.87 -1.74 -14.41
N GLY A 6 -9.84 -2.48 -14.91
CA GLY A 6 -10.62 -2.17 -16.12
C GLY A 6 -11.51 -0.93 -16.02
N ASP A 7 -11.93 -0.49 -14.82
CA ASP A 7 -12.79 0.69 -14.69
C ASP A 7 -12.01 2.02 -14.73
N VAL A 8 -10.71 1.97 -14.49
CA VAL A 8 -9.84 3.16 -14.63
C VAL A 8 -9.75 3.55 -16.12
N TYR A 9 -9.71 2.56 -17.02
CA TYR A 9 -9.64 2.79 -18.47
C TYR A 9 -10.98 3.24 -19.10
N LYS A 10 -12.14 2.90 -18.53
CA LYS A 10 -13.45 3.27 -19.11
C LYS A 10 -13.85 4.73 -18.89
N ARG A 11 -13.25 5.45 -17.94
CA ARG A 11 -13.52 6.88 -17.73
C ARG A 11 -12.72 7.82 -18.63
N GLN A 12 -11.72 7.31 -19.36
CA GLN A 12 -10.84 8.11 -20.22
C GLN A 12 -11.37 8.32 -21.66
N SER A 13 -12.49 7.75 -22.06
CA SER A 13 -12.90 7.71 -23.48
C SER A 13 -13.97 8.71 -23.93
N LEU A 14 -14.33 9.72 -23.12
CA LEU A 14 -15.35 10.72 -23.51
C LEU A 14 -14.98 12.16 -23.05
N SER A 15 -13.85 12.70 -23.50
CA SER A 15 -13.66 14.15 -23.55
C SER A 15 -13.23 14.55 -24.95
N GLY A 16 -14.06 15.39 -25.57
CA GLY A 16 -13.86 15.87 -26.93
C GLY A 16 -12.55 16.62 -27.11
N ALA A 17 -11.98 16.52 -28.30
CA ALA A 17 -10.78 17.20 -28.73
C ALA A 17 -10.85 18.72 -28.47
N GLY A 18 -9.87 19.28 -27.74
CA GLY A 18 -9.55 20.68 -27.83
C GLY A 18 -9.43 21.53 -26.56
N ALA A 19 -9.80 21.04 -25.36
CA ALA A 19 -9.53 21.78 -24.11
C ALA A 19 -8.26 21.21 -23.46
N ALA A 20 -7.29 22.09 -23.11
CA ALA A 20 -6.15 21.70 -22.31
C ALA A 20 -6.67 21.14 -20.98
N GLU A 21 -6.11 20.01 -20.52
CA GLU A 21 -6.49 19.42 -19.24
C GLU A 21 -6.18 20.41 -18.10
N ASP A 22 -7.12 20.53 -17.13
CA ASP A 22 -6.86 21.34 -15.94
C ASP A 22 -5.86 20.63 -15.03
N THR A 23 -4.63 21.11 -15.03
CA THR A 23 -3.52 20.58 -14.22
C THR A 23 -3.44 21.17 -12.81
N SER A 24 -4.42 21.99 -12.41
CA SER A 24 -4.43 22.69 -11.11
C SER A 24 -4.36 21.74 -9.93
N ASP A 25 -5.09 20.62 -9.97
CA ASP A 25 -5.09 19.61 -8.90
C ASP A 25 -3.74 18.90 -8.78
N TYR A 26 -3.04 18.64 -9.88
CA TYR A 26 -1.70 18.03 -9.87
C TYR A 26 -0.68 18.95 -9.22
N ARG A 27 -0.66 20.21 -9.60
CA ARG A 27 0.22 21.24 -9.00
C ARG A 27 -0.10 21.47 -7.53
N LYS A 28 -1.40 21.47 -7.18
CA LYS A 28 -1.88 21.57 -5.80
C LYS A 28 -1.42 20.38 -4.96
N ALA A 29 -1.59 19.15 -5.44
CA ALA A 29 -1.16 17.95 -4.73
C ALA A 29 0.35 17.94 -4.49
N TYR A 30 1.16 18.26 -5.51
CA TYR A 30 2.62 18.34 -5.40
C TYR A 30 3.06 19.41 -4.39
N ARG A 31 2.36 20.53 -4.32
CA ARG A 31 2.68 21.63 -3.39
C ARG A 31 2.29 21.30 -1.94
N PHE A 32 1.16 20.65 -1.71
CA PHE A 32 0.56 20.54 -0.37
C PHE A 32 0.77 19.18 0.30
N LEU A 33 0.89 18.09 -0.45
CA LEU A 33 1.23 16.80 0.14
C LEU A 33 2.75 16.75 0.41
N LYS A 34 3.11 16.54 1.68
CA LYS A 34 4.50 16.55 2.15
C LYS A 34 4.96 15.15 2.54
N ASP A 35 6.25 15.01 2.78
CA ASP A 35 6.91 13.78 3.25
C ASP A 35 6.79 12.59 2.28
N ILE A 36 6.45 12.85 1.01
CA ILE A 36 6.52 11.88 -0.08
C ILE A 36 7.94 11.94 -0.64
N SER A 37 8.60 10.79 -0.70
CA SER A 37 9.96 10.68 -1.27
C SER A 37 10.02 9.68 -2.41
N VAL A 38 10.89 9.94 -3.37
CA VAL A 38 11.21 9.05 -4.48
C VAL A 38 12.28 8.06 -4.01
N LEU A 39 12.00 6.76 -4.11
CA LEU A 39 12.94 5.69 -3.77
C LEU A 39 13.72 5.22 -5.00
N TYR A 40 13.06 5.22 -6.15
CA TYR A 40 13.65 4.87 -7.44
C TYR A 40 12.87 5.54 -8.56
N GLU A 41 13.56 5.93 -9.61
CA GLU A 41 12.95 6.47 -10.82
C GLU A 41 13.82 6.14 -12.04
N ASP A 42 13.17 5.68 -13.12
CA ASP A 42 13.75 5.58 -14.43
C ASP A 42 12.80 6.15 -15.51
N GLU A 43 13.03 5.83 -16.76
CA GLU A 43 12.21 6.30 -17.88
C GLU A 43 10.80 5.73 -17.88
N ASN A 44 10.55 4.55 -17.28
CA ASN A 44 9.27 3.83 -17.35
C ASN A 44 8.48 3.81 -16.06
N ILE A 45 9.17 3.76 -14.92
CA ILE A 45 8.55 3.56 -13.61
C ILE A 45 9.11 4.50 -12.55
N LEU A 46 8.37 4.61 -11.45
CA LEU A 46 8.77 5.37 -10.27
C LEU A 46 8.25 4.65 -9.01
N LEU A 47 9.09 4.54 -8.00
CA LEU A 47 8.75 4.00 -6.69
C LEU A 47 8.68 5.15 -5.69
N LEU A 48 7.52 5.30 -5.05
CA LEU A 48 7.28 6.34 -4.04
C LEU A 48 7.17 5.75 -2.65
N ASN A 49 7.76 6.42 -1.67
CA ASN A 49 7.48 6.20 -0.26
C ASN A 49 6.33 7.13 0.15
N LYS A 50 5.16 6.55 0.35
CA LYS A 50 3.94 7.26 0.76
C LYS A 50 3.90 7.40 2.28
N PRO A 51 3.73 8.58 2.86
CA PRO A 51 3.49 8.72 4.28
C PRO A 51 2.09 8.23 4.68
N ALA A 52 1.88 7.93 5.96
CA ALA A 52 0.55 7.72 6.52
C ALA A 52 -0.29 9.01 6.43
N GLY A 53 -1.60 8.88 6.30
CA GLY A 53 -2.53 10.01 6.17
C GLY A 53 -2.82 10.43 4.72
N VAL A 54 -1.95 10.11 3.76
CA VAL A 54 -2.13 10.43 2.34
C VAL A 54 -2.91 9.32 1.63
N LEU A 55 -3.93 9.72 0.85
CA LEU A 55 -4.65 8.80 -0.03
C LEU A 55 -3.76 8.36 -1.20
N THR A 56 -3.83 7.10 -1.59
CA THR A 56 -3.14 6.63 -2.81
C THR A 56 -3.84 7.14 -4.07
N GLN A 57 -5.18 7.14 -4.06
CA GLN A 57 -6.03 7.68 -5.12
C GLN A 57 -7.19 8.44 -4.48
N LYS A 58 -7.75 9.43 -5.19
CA LYS A 58 -8.92 10.19 -4.73
C LYS A 58 -10.07 9.26 -4.37
N ALA A 59 -10.71 9.51 -3.23
CA ALA A 59 -11.98 8.91 -2.85
C ALA A 59 -13.15 9.80 -3.28
N LYS A 60 -12.92 11.13 -3.29
CA LYS A 60 -13.86 12.17 -3.74
C LYS A 60 -13.14 13.14 -4.69
N PRO A 61 -13.87 13.85 -5.56
CA PRO A 61 -13.27 14.78 -6.54
C PRO A 61 -12.34 15.82 -5.91
N GLU A 62 -12.68 16.32 -4.73
CA GLU A 62 -11.94 17.36 -4.00
C GLU A 62 -10.69 16.85 -3.25
N ASP A 63 -10.52 15.54 -3.11
CA ASP A 63 -9.38 14.97 -2.41
C ASP A 63 -8.08 15.21 -3.16
N LEU A 64 -6.99 15.40 -2.42
CA LEU A 64 -5.64 15.29 -2.94
C LEU A 64 -5.11 13.88 -2.67
N SER A 65 -4.44 13.29 -3.65
CA SER A 65 -3.89 11.95 -3.50
C SER A 65 -2.48 11.82 -4.08
N LEU A 66 -1.84 10.69 -3.78
CA LEU A 66 -0.50 10.36 -4.29
C LEU A 66 -0.49 10.31 -5.83
N ASN A 67 -1.60 9.91 -6.45
CA ASN A 67 -1.70 9.86 -7.91
C ASN A 67 -1.60 11.25 -8.54
N GLU A 68 -2.29 12.25 -7.98
CA GLU A 68 -2.16 13.65 -8.42
C GLU A 68 -0.77 14.20 -8.11
N TRP A 69 -0.20 13.83 -6.95
CA TRP A 69 1.16 14.23 -6.59
C TRP A 69 2.19 13.70 -7.60
N LEU A 70 2.06 12.43 -8.02
CA LEU A 70 2.91 11.81 -9.04
C LEU A 70 2.94 12.64 -10.33
N ILE A 71 1.76 12.97 -10.86
CA ILE A 71 1.66 13.76 -12.09
C ILE A 71 2.25 15.17 -11.87
N GLY A 72 1.93 15.81 -10.75
CA GLY A 72 2.49 17.10 -10.38
C GLY A 72 4.02 17.10 -10.23
N HIS A 73 4.59 16.03 -9.68
CA HIS A 73 6.04 15.81 -9.59
C HIS A 73 6.68 15.72 -10.98
N LEU A 74 6.11 14.90 -11.88
CA LEU A 74 6.64 14.71 -13.23
C LEU A 74 6.54 16.00 -14.08
N LEU A 75 5.45 16.77 -13.93
CA LEU A 75 5.31 18.09 -14.56
C LEU A 75 6.33 19.10 -14.02
N ALA A 76 6.55 19.12 -12.71
CA ALA A 76 7.52 20.03 -12.06
C ALA A 76 8.98 19.70 -12.41
N ALA A 77 9.27 18.44 -12.73
CA ALA A 77 10.59 17.96 -13.18
C ALA A 77 10.78 18.05 -14.71
N ASP A 78 9.82 18.61 -15.45
CA ASP A 78 9.81 18.59 -16.93
C ASP A 78 9.95 17.18 -17.55
N ALA A 79 9.62 16.13 -16.80
CA ALA A 79 9.67 14.74 -17.26
C ALA A 79 8.48 14.40 -18.17
N ILE A 80 7.40 15.14 -18.09
CA ILE A 80 6.22 15.11 -18.97
C ILE A 80 5.72 16.53 -19.23
N LYS A 81 5.01 16.73 -20.34
CA LYS A 81 4.32 17.98 -20.66
C LYS A 81 2.82 17.83 -20.43
N GLU A 82 2.13 18.96 -20.23
CA GLU A 82 0.66 18.94 -20.08
C GLU A 82 -0.02 18.33 -21.32
N THR A 83 0.56 18.52 -22.51
CA THR A 83 0.07 17.93 -23.76
C THR A 83 0.13 16.41 -23.80
N ASP A 84 1.07 15.79 -23.06
CA ASP A 84 1.26 14.35 -23.04
C ASP A 84 0.12 13.66 -22.26
N LEU A 85 -0.48 14.38 -21.30
CA LEU A 85 -1.61 13.90 -20.51
C LEU A 85 -2.86 13.61 -21.36
N ALA A 86 -3.01 14.25 -22.52
CA ALA A 86 -4.08 13.93 -23.47
C ALA A 86 -3.99 12.49 -24.01
N THR A 87 -2.79 11.90 -23.99
CA THR A 87 -2.53 10.55 -24.51
C THR A 87 -2.39 9.51 -23.43
N PHE A 88 -1.70 9.84 -22.33
CA PHE A 88 -1.45 8.91 -21.22
C PHE A 88 -1.30 9.66 -19.90
N HIS A 89 -1.92 9.13 -18.85
CA HIS A 89 -1.75 9.62 -17.48
C HIS A 89 -0.86 8.66 -16.69
N PRO A 90 0.33 9.11 -16.23
CA PRO A 90 1.08 8.39 -15.22
C PRO A 90 0.22 8.04 -14.02
N SER A 91 0.35 6.83 -13.49
CA SER A 91 -0.55 6.37 -12.44
C SER A 91 0.10 5.40 -11.45
N VAL A 92 -0.45 5.36 -10.25
CA VAL A 92 -0.12 4.35 -9.24
C VAL A 92 -0.65 2.99 -9.69
N CYS A 93 0.18 1.94 -9.58
CA CYS A 93 -0.15 0.57 -10.00
C CYS A 93 -0.63 -0.32 -8.85
N ASN A 94 -0.31 0.03 -7.60
CA ASN A 94 -0.87 -0.61 -6.41
C ASN A 94 -1.42 0.44 -5.44
N ARG A 95 -2.20 -0.01 -4.47
CA ARG A 95 -2.81 0.88 -3.47
C ARG A 95 -2.37 0.48 -2.07
N LEU A 96 -2.13 1.48 -1.24
CA LEU A 96 -2.07 1.38 0.20
C LEU A 96 -3.28 2.09 0.81
N ASP A 97 -3.72 1.64 1.98
CA ASP A 97 -4.74 2.37 2.74
C ASP A 97 -4.24 3.78 3.06
N ARG A 98 -5.15 4.74 3.33
CA ARG A 98 -4.78 6.12 3.67
C ARG A 98 -3.68 6.17 4.74
N ASN A 99 -3.83 5.39 5.81
CA ASN A 99 -2.95 5.40 6.97
C ASN A 99 -1.84 4.33 6.94
N THR A 100 -1.73 3.58 5.87
CA THR A 100 -0.59 2.69 5.63
C THR A 100 0.49 3.45 4.89
N SER A 101 1.71 3.45 5.42
CA SER A 101 2.87 4.08 4.79
C SER A 101 3.67 3.08 3.95
N GLY A 102 4.61 3.58 3.14
CA GLY A 102 5.59 2.77 2.42
C GLY A 102 5.44 2.77 0.91
N ILE A 103 5.95 1.73 0.26
CA ILE A 103 6.22 1.68 -1.18
C ILE A 103 4.94 1.61 -2.00
N VAL A 104 4.82 2.54 -2.95
CA VAL A 104 3.82 2.53 -4.02
C VAL A 104 4.54 2.51 -5.36
N LEU A 105 4.18 1.53 -6.21
CA LEU A 105 4.70 1.35 -7.56
C LEU A 105 3.89 2.22 -8.52
N CYS A 106 4.56 3.00 -9.35
CA CYS A 106 3.95 3.94 -10.28
C CYS A 106 4.49 3.76 -11.68
N GLY A 107 3.62 3.74 -12.68
CA GLY A 107 3.99 3.76 -14.09
C GLY A 107 4.06 5.18 -14.62
N LYS A 108 5.21 5.55 -15.19
CA LYS A 108 5.43 6.83 -15.88
C LYS A 108 5.00 6.78 -17.33
N THR A 109 5.10 5.59 -17.93
CA THR A 109 4.68 5.30 -19.32
C THR A 109 3.60 4.23 -19.35
N LEU A 110 2.88 4.14 -20.46
CA LEU A 110 1.90 3.07 -20.68
C LEU A 110 2.56 1.70 -20.58
N ALA A 111 3.74 1.52 -21.20
CA ALA A 111 4.50 0.27 -21.15
C ALA A 111 4.93 -0.08 -19.72
N GLY A 112 5.42 0.89 -18.94
CA GLY A 112 5.77 0.71 -17.52
C GLY A 112 4.57 0.34 -16.67
N SER A 113 3.43 1.03 -16.85
CA SER A 113 2.17 0.74 -16.15
C SER A 113 1.65 -0.66 -16.43
N GLN A 114 1.69 -1.09 -17.70
CA GLN A 114 1.27 -2.43 -18.11
C GLN A 114 2.19 -3.51 -17.54
N ALA A 115 3.51 -3.30 -17.58
CA ALA A 115 4.50 -4.22 -17.03
C ALA A 115 4.37 -4.37 -15.52
N LEU A 116 4.25 -3.26 -14.75
CA LEU A 116 3.98 -3.30 -13.31
C LEU A 116 2.65 -4.00 -12.99
N SER A 117 1.59 -3.70 -13.74
CA SER A 117 0.28 -4.33 -13.54
C SER A 117 0.33 -5.84 -13.76
N ARG A 118 1.16 -6.32 -14.71
CA ARG A 118 1.37 -7.74 -14.98
C ARG A 118 2.04 -8.43 -13.78
N ILE A 119 3.19 -7.94 -13.31
CA ILE A 119 3.91 -8.56 -12.18
C ILE A 119 3.16 -8.47 -10.85
N ILE A 120 2.25 -7.49 -10.70
CA ILE A 120 1.34 -7.41 -9.54
C ILE A 120 0.23 -8.45 -9.66
N LYS A 121 -0.34 -8.63 -10.86
CA LYS A 121 -1.43 -9.57 -11.13
C LYS A 121 -0.99 -11.03 -11.02
N ASP A 122 0.16 -11.38 -11.58
CA ASP A 122 0.72 -12.72 -11.54
C ASP A 122 1.48 -13.02 -10.24
N ARG A 123 1.64 -12.00 -9.37
CA ARG A 123 2.28 -12.08 -8.05
C ARG A 123 3.78 -12.38 -8.10
N SER A 124 4.44 -12.10 -9.19
CA SER A 124 5.89 -12.27 -9.31
C SER A 124 6.66 -11.17 -8.56
N VAL A 125 6.06 -10.02 -8.30
CA VAL A 125 6.60 -9.01 -7.38
C VAL A 125 6.20 -9.34 -5.94
N ARG A 126 7.19 -9.51 -5.05
CA ARG A 126 6.95 -9.79 -3.62
C ARG A 126 6.93 -8.49 -2.83
N LYS A 127 5.98 -8.39 -1.91
CA LYS A 127 5.76 -7.18 -1.09
C LYS A 127 5.77 -7.56 0.39
N TYR A 128 6.64 -6.89 1.14
CA TYR A 128 6.79 -7.12 2.57
C TYR A 128 6.39 -5.90 3.36
N TYR A 129 5.64 -6.14 4.41
CA TYR A 129 5.15 -5.13 5.32
C TYR A 129 5.72 -5.36 6.71
N GLN A 130 5.88 -4.29 7.46
CA GLN A 130 6.15 -4.34 8.88
C GLN A 130 4.93 -3.87 9.65
N THR A 131 4.59 -4.58 10.72
CA THR A 131 3.46 -4.22 11.60
C THR A 131 3.70 -4.69 13.01
N VAL A 132 3.09 -4.00 13.98
CA VAL A 132 3.05 -4.44 15.37
C VAL A 132 1.63 -4.89 15.69
N CYS A 133 1.48 -6.10 16.19
CA CYS A 133 0.20 -6.66 16.62
C CYS A 133 0.16 -6.97 18.11
N LYS A 134 -1.05 -7.08 18.65
CA LYS A 134 -1.33 -7.60 19.99
C LYS A 134 -1.11 -9.11 20.03
N GLY A 135 -0.57 -9.60 21.13
CA GLY A 135 -0.34 -11.03 21.39
C GLY A 135 1.09 -11.45 21.05
N LYS A 136 1.46 -12.60 21.62
CA LYS A 136 2.76 -13.24 21.38
C LYS A 136 2.64 -14.21 20.22
N ILE A 137 3.34 -13.94 19.13
CA ILE A 137 3.47 -14.83 17.99
C ILE A 137 4.92 -15.28 17.97
N LEU A 138 5.16 -16.57 18.11
CA LEU A 138 6.50 -17.14 18.27
C LEU A 138 7.01 -17.89 17.03
N GLN A 139 6.13 -18.13 16.06
CA GLN A 139 6.45 -18.91 14.86
C GLN A 139 5.87 -18.25 13.61
N GLU A 140 6.54 -18.50 12.50
CA GLU A 140 6.03 -18.15 11.18
C GLU A 140 4.74 -18.92 10.89
N SER A 141 3.83 -18.30 10.19
CA SER A 141 2.60 -18.95 9.72
C SER A 141 2.10 -18.34 8.41
N ALA A 142 1.38 -19.16 7.66
CA ALA A 142 0.64 -18.73 6.49
C ALA A 142 -0.86 -18.79 6.81
N LEU A 143 -1.52 -17.62 6.79
CA LEU A 143 -2.95 -17.53 6.92
C LEU A 143 -3.60 -17.59 5.54
N GLU A 144 -4.59 -18.45 5.39
CA GLU A 144 -5.44 -18.55 4.21
C GLU A 144 -6.90 -18.38 4.62
N GLY A 145 -7.73 -17.86 3.72
CA GLY A 145 -9.15 -17.64 3.98
C GLY A 145 -9.83 -16.92 2.84
N TYR A 146 -11.03 -16.44 3.10
CA TYR A 146 -11.86 -15.73 2.13
C TYR A 146 -12.26 -14.38 2.69
N LEU A 147 -12.07 -13.32 1.92
CA LEU A 147 -12.35 -11.96 2.32
C LEU A 147 -13.53 -11.43 1.53
N TYR A 148 -14.57 -11.05 2.25
CA TYR A 148 -15.73 -10.33 1.72
C TYR A 148 -15.64 -8.86 2.09
N LYS A 149 -15.91 -7.98 1.13
CA LYS A 149 -15.93 -6.54 1.34
C LYS A 149 -17.36 -6.01 1.35
N ASP A 150 -17.79 -5.45 2.46
CA ASP A 150 -18.99 -4.63 2.53
C ASP A 150 -18.69 -3.23 1.98
N GLU A 151 -19.16 -2.95 0.77
CA GLU A 151 -18.94 -1.65 0.11
C GLU A 151 -19.64 -0.49 0.83
N ARG A 152 -20.74 -0.76 1.54
CA ARG A 152 -21.52 0.26 2.24
C ARG A 152 -20.78 0.81 3.46
N THR A 153 -20.16 -0.08 4.23
CA THR A 153 -19.40 0.30 5.44
C THR A 153 -17.91 0.47 5.18
N ASN A 154 -17.45 0.08 3.98
CA ASN A 154 -16.04 -0.02 3.61
C ASN A 154 -15.23 -0.84 4.63
N THR A 155 -15.83 -1.91 5.18
CA THR A 155 -15.19 -2.89 6.05
C THR A 155 -15.05 -4.22 5.32
N VAL A 156 -14.20 -5.10 5.84
CA VAL A 156 -14.05 -6.44 5.34
C VAL A 156 -14.26 -7.46 6.46
N GLN A 157 -14.76 -8.63 6.09
CA GLN A 157 -14.87 -9.81 6.94
C GLN A 157 -14.03 -10.93 6.37
N VAL A 158 -13.41 -11.71 7.24
CA VAL A 158 -12.60 -12.87 6.88
C VAL A 158 -13.31 -14.14 7.33
N PHE A 159 -13.40 -15.09 6.42
CA PHE A 159 -13.99 -16.41 6.63
C PHE A 159 -12.89 -17.46 6.44
N PRO A 160 -12.79 -18.45 7.32
CA PRO A 160 -11.79 -19.52 7.18
C PRO A 160 -12.10 -20.46 6.02
N ASP A 161 -13.38 -20.65 5.71
CA ASP A 161 -13.87 -21.56 4.67
C ASP A 161 -14.78 -20.83 3.67
N MET A 162 -14.69 -21.23 2.40
CA MET A 162 -15.56 -20.74 1.33
C MET A 162 -17.02 -21.07 1.56
N ALA A 163 -17.32 -22.19 2.24
CA ALA A 163 -18.68 -22.60 2.54
C ALA A 163 -19.41 -21.63 3.49
N GLU A 164 -18.67 -20.89 4.30
CA GLU A 164 -19.19 -19.89 5.23
C GLU A 164 -19.17 -18.47 4.63
N ALA A 165 -18.45 -18.29 3.53
CA ALA A 165 -18.25 -16.98 2.91
C ALA A 165 -19.32 -16.65 1.86
N PRO A 166 -19.67 -15.36 1.66
CA PRO A 166 -20.47 -14.94 0.52
C PRO A 166 -19.83 -15.34 -0.82
N GLU A 167 -20.67 -15.57 -1.85
CA GLU A 167 -20.23 -16.02 -3.19
C GLU A 167 -19.18 -15.11 -3.84
N ASP A 168 -19.21 -13.81 -3.57
CA ASP A 168 -18.27 -12.83 -4.09
C ASP A 168 -17.04 -12.61 -3.21
N ALA A 169 -16.88 -13.41 -2.15
CA ALA A 169 -15.67 -13.40 -1.33
C ALA A 169 -14.46 -13.84 -2.15
N SER A 170 -13.33 -13.20 -1.88
CA SER A 170 -12.09 -13.46 -2.59
C SER A 170 -11.10 -14.23 -1.71
N PHE A 171 -10.48 -15.26 -2.27
CA PHE A 171 -9.37 -15.96 -1.58
C PHE A 171 -8.25 -14.98 -1.22
N ILE A 172 -7.76 -15.10 0.01
CA ILE A 172 -6.63 -14.31 0.53
C ILE A 172 -5.57 -15.23 1.14
N LYS A 173 -4.30 -14.82 0.97
CA LYS A 173 -3.16 -15.45 1.59
C LYS A 173 -2.20 -14.41 2.13
N THR A 174 -1.81 -14.57 3.40
CA THR A 174 -0.89 -13.68 4.13
C THR A 174 0.12 -14.55 4.87
N ILE A 175 1.41 -14.37 4.64
CA ILE A 175 2.46 -15.06 5.37
C ILE A 175 3.07 -14.07 6.35
N TYR A 176 3.32 -14.45 7.58
CA TYR A 176 3.99 -13.60 8.54
C TYR A 176 5.09 -14.34 9.30
N THR A 177 6.15 -13.62 9.59
CA THR A 177 7.29 -14.08 10.39
C THR A 177 7.48 -13.10 11.55
N PRO A 178 7.53 -13.58 12.81
CA PRO A 178 7.84 -12.72 13.95
C PRO A 178 9.29 -12.25 13.88
N SER A 179 9.49 -10.93 13.97
CA SER A 179 10.82 -10.30 13.94
C SER A 179 11.30 -9.90 15.34
N ALA A 180 10.38 -9.61 16.27
CA ALA A 180 10.65 -9.37 17.67
C ALA A 180 9.39 -9.58 18.51
N VAL A 181 9.55 -10.05 19.75
CA VAL A 181 8.45 -10.24 20.72
C VAL A 181 8.81 -9.58 22.04
N ALA A 182 7.96 -8.70 22.54
CA ALA A 182 8.15 -8.04 23.83
C ALA A 182 6.80 -7.84 24.54
N GLY A 183 6.71 -8.28 25.79
CA GLY A 183 5.49 -8.18 26.58
C GLY A 183 4.31 -8.87 25.90
N GLU A 184 3.27 -8.13 25.58
CA GLU A 184 2.07 -8.60 24.88
C GLU A 184 2.04 -8.21 23.39
N TYR A 185 3.17 -7.88 22.80
CA TYR A 185 3.28 -7.38 21.43
C TYR A 185 4.25 -8.21 20.60
N THR A 186 4.00 -8.26 19.32
CA THR A 186 4.91 -8.85 18.32
C THR A 186 5.09 -7.90 17.15
N LEU A 187 6.34 -7.63 16.79
CA LEU A 187 6.69 -7.06 15.50
C LEU A 187 6.71 -8.18 14.46
N LEU A 188 5.96 -8.01 13.39
CA LEU A 188 5.88 -8.96 12.28
C LEU A 188 6.47 -8.37 11.01
N THR A 189 7.18 -9.20 10.28
CA THR A 189 7.37 -9.06 8.83
C THR A 189 6.27 -9.86 8.13
N VAL A 190 5.51 -9.22 7.25
CA VAL A 190 4.34 -9.82 6.59
C VAL A 190 4.54 -9.81 5.09
N GLU A 191 4.55 -10.98 4.45
CA GLU A 191 4.49 -11.11 3.00
C GLU A 191 3.02 -11.09 2.54
N LEU A 192 2.69 -10.10 1.70
CA LEU A 192 1.36 -9.95 1.13
C LEU A 192 1.26 -10.68 -0.20
N VAL A 193 0.87 -11.97 -0.17
CA VAL A 193 0.75 -12.82 -1.38
C VAL A 193 -0.43 -12.37 -2.24
N THR A 194 -1.58 -12.10 -1.65
CA THR A 194 -2.74 -11.47 -2.30
C THR A 194 -2.89 -10.04 -1.79
N GLY A 195 -3.48 -9.15 -2.59
CA GLY A 195 -3.53 -7.72 -2.25
C GLY A 195 -4.96 -7.17 -2.19
N LYS A 196 -5.80 -7.66 -1.27
CA LYS A 196 -7.17 -7.17 -1.09
C LYS A 196 -7.24 -6.04 -0.07
N THR A 197 -8.29 -5.22 -0.17
CA THR A 197 -8.54 -4.09 0.74
C THR A 197 -8.48 -4.53 2.20
N HIS A 198 -7.71 -3.82 3.02
CA HIS A 198 -7.51 -4.07 4.45
C HIS A 198 -7.04 -5.50 4.81
N GLN A 199 -6.52 -6.28 3.85
CA GLN A 199 -6.27 -7.72 4.04
C GLN A 199 -5.43 -8.04 5.28
N ILE A 200 -4.21 -7.48 5.41
CA ILE A 200 -3.34 -7.74 6.56
C ILE A 200 -4.05 -7.42 7.87
N ARG A 201 -4.73 -6.29 7.93
CA ARG A 201 -5.42 -5.77 9.10
C ARG A 201 -6.53 -6.71 9.58
N ALA A 202 -7.42 -7.08 8.67
CA ALA A 202 -8.55 -7.97 8.97
C ALA A 202 -8.09 -9.41 9.21
N HIS A 203 -7.11 -9.90 8.43
CA HIS A 203 -6.62 -11.28 8.55
C HIS A 203 -5.94 -11.52 9.91
N LEU A 204 -5.05 -10.63 10.35
CA LEU A 204 -4.44 -10.73 11.68
C LEU A 204 -5.46 -10.53 12.81
N ALA A 205 -6.42 -9.61 12.64
CA ALA A 205 -7.48 -9.42 13.63
C ALA A 205 -8.38 -10.68 13.78
N SER A 206 -8.69 -11.37 12.68
CA SER A 206 -9.51 -12.59 12.72
C SER A 206 -8.87 -13.74 13.49
N THR A 207 -7.54 -13.75 13.63
CA THR A 207 -6.77 -14.73 14.42
C THR A 207 -6.49 -14.26 15.85
N GLY A 208 -7.09 -13.14 16.30
CA GLY A 208 -6.91 -12.61 17.65
C GLY A 208 -5.66 -11.74 17.83
N HIS A 209 -4.98 -11.38 16.72
CA HIS A 209 -3.78 -10.56 16.72
C HIS A 209 -3.97 -9.21 15.99
N PRO A 210 -4.90 -8.33 16.46
CA PRO A 210 -5.15 -7.07 15.80
C PRO A 210 -3.94 -6.16 15.85
N LEU A 211 -3.79 -5.31 14.81
CA LEU A 211 -2.71 -4.34 14.71
C LEU A 211 -2.87 -3.22 15.74
N LEU A 212 -1.75 -2.75 16.28
CA LEU A 212 -1.74 -1.57 17.16
C LEU A 212 -2.18 -0.33 16.38
N GLY A 213 -3.08 0.45 16.99
CA GLY A 213 -3.60 1.67 16.41
C GLY A 213 -4.67 1.47 15.33
N ASP A 214 -5.04 0.24 15.01
CA ASP A 214 -6.09 -0.01 14.02
C ASP A 214 -7.48 0.33 14.56
N THR A 215 -8.07 1.41 14.07
CA THR A 215 -9.38 1.90 14.54
C THR A 215 -10.57 1.10 14.01
N LYS A 216 -10.36 0.24 12.97
CA LYS A 216 -11.43 -0.56 12.37
C LYS A 216 -11.47 -2.00 12.90
N TYR A 217 -10.31 -2.64 12.98
CA TYR A 217 -10.19 -4.06 13.31
C TYR A 217 -9.44 -4.28 14.62
N GLY A 218 -8.95 -3.20 15.24
CA GLY A 218 -8.12 -3.25 16.44
C GLY A 218 -8.89 -3.34 17.75
N ASP A 219 -8.13 -3.52 18.82
CA ASP A 219 -8.63 -3.49 20.21
C ASP A 219 -8.80 -2.03 20.66
N SER A 220 -10.04 -1.62 20.89
CA SER A 220 -10.37 -0.23 21.25
C SER A 220 -9.77 0.23 22.59
N LYS A 221 -9.62 -0.69 23.57
CA LYS A 221 -9.01 -0.39 24.87
C LYS A 221 -7.50 -0.18 24.71
N LEU A 222 -6.86 -1.08 23.96
CA LEU A 222 -5.45 -0.98 23.63
C LEU A 222 -5.16 0.29 22.82
N ASN A 223 -5.96 0.58 21.81
CA ASN A 223 -5.79 1.77 20.98
C ASN A 223 -5.89 3.08 21.77
N ARG A 224 -6.80 3.18 22.75
CA ARG A 224 -6.83 4.33 23.66
C ARG A 224 -5.54 4.48 24.47
N ARG A 225 -4.98 3.36 24.95
CA ARG A 225 -3.69 3.38 25.67
C ARG A 225 -2.57 3.84 24.72
N MET A 226 -2.46 3.27 23.53
CA MET A 226 -1.45 3.65 22.52
C MET A 226 -1.58 5.12 22.10
N GLN A 227 -2.79 5.62 22.00
CA GLN A 227 -3.03 7.04 21.72
C GLN A 227 -2.55 7.94 22.85
N SER A 228 -2.88 7.58 24.10
CA SER A 228 -2.51 8.36 25.29
C SER A 228 -1.00 8.37 25.54
N GLU A 229 -0.34 7.20 25.43
CA GLU A 229 1.07 7.04 25.78
C GLU A 229 2.01 7.43 24.64
N TYR A 230 1.62 7.17 23.39
CA TYR A 230 2.50 7.31 22.21
C TYR A 230 1.93 8.20 21.12
N SER A 231 0.76 8.82 21.31
CA SER A 231 0.08 9.60 20.26
C SER A 231 -0.14 8.80 18.97
N LEU A 232 -0.42 7.50 19.10
CA LEU A 232 -0.70 6.63 17.96
C LEU A 232 -2.18 6.72 17.57
N HIS A 233 -2.47 7.28 16.39
CA HIS A 233 -3.83 7.55 15.91
C HIS A 233 -4.32 6.60 14.81
N HIS A 234 -3.45 5.74 14.29
CA HIS A 234 -3.76 4.83 13.19
C HIS A 234 -2.88 3.58 13.25
N GLN A 235 -3.22 2.58 12.44
CA GLN A 235 -2.51 1.30 12.42
C GLN A 235 -1.01 1.47 12.15
N LEU A 236 -0.18 0.79 12.93
CA LEU A 236 1.23 0.60 12.64
C LEU A 236 1.38 -0.45 11.54
N LEU A 237 1.32 -0.01 10.29
CA LEU A 237 1.48 -0.85 9.10
C LEU A 237 2.27 -0.08 8.04
N HIS A 238 3.37 -0.66 7.61
CA HIS A 238 4.32 -0.06 6.67
C HIS A 238 4.69 -1.04 5.56
N ALA A 239 4.46 -0.68 4.30
CA ALA A 239 4.91 -1.41 3.11
C ALA A 239 6.41 -1.16 2.93
N GLY A 240 7.25 -1.88 3.70
CA GLY A 240 8.65 -1.57 3.88
C GLY A 240 9.56 -2.06 2.76
N ARG A 241 9.17 -3.14 2.04
CA ARG A 241 10.06 -3.75 1.03
C ARG A 241 9.28 -4.26 -0.16
N VAL A 242 9.86 -4.11 -1.35
CA VAL A 242 9.42 -4.73 -2.59
C VAL A 242 10.60 -5.43 -3.26
N CYS A 243 10.39 -6.69 -3.70
CA CYS A 243 11.37 -7.45 -4.46
C CYS A 243 10.81 -7.71 -5.87
N PHE A 244 11.52 -7.26 -6.88
CA PHE A 244 11.18 -7.51 -8.28
C PHE A 244 11.61 -8.92 -8.70
N PRO A 245 10.93 -9.54 -9.68
CA PRO A 245 11.31 -10.86 -10.18
C PRO A 245 12.71 -10.83 -10.83
N GLU A 246 13.43 -11.96 -10.72
CA GLU A 246 14.79 -12.12 -11.24
C GLU A 246 14.87 -11.96 -12.78
N GLU A 247 13.77 -12.28 -13.49
CA GLU A 247 13.69 -12.25 -14.95
C GLU A 247 12.67 -11.19 -15.40
N ALA A 248 12.82 -9.95 -14.93
CA ALA A 248 12.00 -8.83 -15.41
C ALA A 248 12.59 -8.29 -16.72
N GLU A 249 11.76 -8.18 -17.74
CA GLU A 249 12.15 -7.77 -19.09
C GLU A 249 11.50 -6.45 -19.52
N GLY A 250 11.96 -5.92 -20.65
CA GLY A 250 11.41 -4.72 -21.28
C GLY A 250 11.44 -3.51 -20.35
N PRO A 251 10.30 -2.84 -20.08
CA PRO A 251 10.27 -1.64 -19.21
C PRO A 251 10.77 -1.86 -17.78
N LEU A 252 10.86 -3.12 -17.31
CA LEU A 252 11.32 -3.47 -15.96
C LEU A 252 12.72 -4.08 -15.93
N ALA A 253 13.42 -4.15 -17.04
CA ALA A 253 14.75 -4.80 -17.12
C ALA A 253 15.75 -4.19 -16.12
N LYS A 254 15.71 -2.87 -15.89
CA LYS A 254 16.60 -2.18 -14.97
C LYS A 254 16.39 -2.54 -13.50
N VAL A 255 15.22 -3.04 -13.13
CA VAL A 255 14.86 -3.43 -11.76
C VAL A 255 14.78 -4.94 -11.58
N SER A 256 15.19 -5.72 -12.59
CA SER A 256 15.24 -7.18 -12.53
C SER A 256 16.07 -7.66 -11.35
N GLY A 257 15.51 -8.54 -10.51
CA GLY A 257 16.15 -9.06 -9.29
C GLY A 257 16.40 -8.03 -8.19
N GLN A 258 16.04 -6.76 -8.39
CA GLN A 258 16.31 -5.73 -7.39
C GLN A 258 15.30 -5.72 -6.26
N THR A 259 15.79 -5.33 -5.09
CA THR A 259 15.00 -5.11 -3.89
C THR A 259 15.09 -3.63 -3.50
N PHE A 260 13.96 -3.05 -3.15
CA PHE A 260 13.85 -1.67 -2.68
C PHE A 260 13.23 -1.64 -1.29
N ASP A 261 13.84 -0.85 -0.41
CA ASP A 261 13.39 -0.64 0.95
C ASP A 261 12.91 0.80 1.15
N ALA A 262 11.78 0.97 1.85
CA ALA A 262 11.36 2.26 2.36
C ALA A 262 11.74 2.39 3.84
N PRO A 263 12.31 3.52 4.27
CA PRO A 263 12.63 3.74 5.67
C PRO A 263 11.34 3.76 6.51
N LEU A 264 11.42 3.18 7.71
CA LEU A 264 10.32 3.25 8.68
C LEU A 264 9.99 4.70 9.02
N PRO A 265 8.70 5.05 9.11
CA PRO A 265 8.30 6.35 9.64
C PRO A 265 8.83 6.57 11.05
N HIS A 266 9.24 7.80 11.37
CA HIS A 266 9.82 8.16 12.69
C HIS A 266 8.93 7.70 13.84
N LYS A 267 7.61 7.96 13.77
CA LYS A 267 6.66 7.53 14.80
C LYS A 267 6.61 6.01 14.98
N PHE A 268 6.76 5.25 13.90
CA PHE A 268 6.81 3.78 13.97
C PHE A 268 8.09 3.34 14.71
N ALA A 269 9.24 3.90 14.35
CA ALA A 269 10.53 3.60 14.99
C ALA A 269 10.53 3.96 16.49
N GLU A 270 9.99 5.13 16.86
CA GLU A 270 9.81 5.52 18.27
C GLU A 270 9.03 4.48 19.08
N ILE A 271 7.92 3.99 18.52
CA ILE A 271 7.05 3.02 19.20
C ILE A 271 7.77 1.66 19.31
N LEU A 272 8.49 1.21 18.28
CA LEU A 272 9.30 -0.01 18.38
C LEU A 272 10.31 0.08 19.51
N GLN A 273 11.01 1.20 19.62
CA GLN A 273 11.99 1.44 20.68
C GLN A 273 11.33 1.46 22.06
N ALA A 274 10.22 2.18 22.22
CA ALA A 274 9.48 2.30 23.47
C ALA A 274 8.90 0.95 23.95
N LEU A 275 8.53 0.08 23.04
CA LEU A 275 8.00 -1.26 23.33
C LEU A 275 9.10 -2.35 23.39
N ASN A 276 10.38 -2.01 23.22
CA ASN A 276 11.51 -2.95 23.13
C ASN A 276 11.31 -4.01 22.00
N LEU A 277 10.79 -3.57 20.88
CA LEU A 277 10.53 -4.39 19.68
C LEU A 277 11.53 -4.11 18.54
N THR A 278 12.69 -3.55 18.84
CA THR A 278 13.75 -3.43 17.83
C THR A 278 14.23 -4.83 17.48
N PRO A 279 14.23 -5.20 16.20
CA PRO A 279 14.81 -6.48 15.80
C PRO A 279 16.26 -6.54 16.31
N ASP A 280 16.67 -7.67 16.85
CA ASP A 280 18.08 -7.90 17.05
C ASP A 280 18.76 -7.64 15.71
N SER A 281 19.82 -6.81 15.74
CA SER A 281 20.65 -6.55 14.56
C SER A 281 21.28 -7.87 14.12
N ALA A 282 20.48 -8.70 13.47
CA ALA A 282 20.95 -9.92 12.85
C ALA A 282 21.61 -9.52 11.54
N CYS A 283 22.84 -9.88 11.45
CA CYS A 283 23.84 -9.79 10.40
C CYS A 283 23.33 -9.88 8.98
#